data_b3798eb2c9b4c3f27d840f36c447f505
#
_entry.id   b3798eb2c9b4c3f27d840f36c447f505
#
_cell.length_a   1.000
_cell.length_b   1.000
_cell.length_c   1.000
_cell.angle_alpha   90.00
_cell.angle_beta   90.00
_cell.angle_gamma   90.00
#
_symmetry.space_group_name_H-M   'P 1'
#
loop_
_entity.id
_entity.type
_entity.pdbx_description
1 polymer ?
#
loop_
_entity_poly.entity_id
_entity_poly.type
_entity_poly.pdbx_seq_one_letter_code
_entity_poly.pdbx_strand_id
1 'polypeptide(L)'
;MDRDLQSIQEVRDLLSCAKKAQNIYSTFTQGQIDEIVKELSIEACKYDVELAKMASQETGFGKWEDKVLKNRLAAQGVYEYIKDMKTTGVIKEDDGSGIIEIGVPMGIIAALIPSTNPTSTVIYKVMIALKAGNGIVISPHPNAKECIIRTAEILINAAERKGAPKGLIGVIKTPTLQATNELMKHKDTSLILATGGEAMVKAAYSSGTPALGVGPGNGPAFIEKSANIALAVKRILDSKTFDNGVICASEQSIVTENVIKSDVISELKKQKAYFLNKEERDRVGNILMRANGSMNPKIVGKTAVYIAEMAGISVPSDTSVLISEETEVSHANPYSREKLCPVLGFYSEDNWEKACERCIEVLTNEGIGHTMAIHSNNEAVIREFALKKPVSRLLINTPAALGGVGATTNLPPAFTLGCGAVGGSATSDNISPLNLMNIRRAAYGTKELSDLSGSGDCDNNSTCSIANEGANIEEIVKKVLNELLS
;
A
#
# COMPACT_ATOMS: atom_id res chain seq x y z
N MET A 1 14.72 -1.99 -36.67
CA MET A 1 13.43 -1.41 -36.22
C MET A 1 13.74 -0.51 -35.00
N ASP A 2 13.11 0.65 -34.94
CA ASP A 2 13.23 1.54 -33.76
C ASP A 2 12.89 0.80 -32.48
N ARG A 3 13.69 1.03 -31.43
CA ARG A 3 13.53 0.36 -30.13
C ARG A 3 12.14 0.60 -29.50
N ASP A 4 11.60 1.80 -29.67
CA ASP A 4 10.28 2.15 -29.14
C ASP A 4 9.17 1.42 -29.89
N LEU A 5 9.26 1.33 -31.21
CA LEU A 5 8.31 0.55 -32.00
C LEU A 5 8.37 -0.95 -31.71
N GLN A 6 9.57 -1.50 -31.44
CA GLN A 6 9.72 -2.89 -31.03
C GLN A 6 9.06 -3.13 -29.66
N SER A 7 9.27 -2.22 -28.71
CA SER A 7 8.70 -2.33 -27.38
C SER A 7 7.17 -2.22 -27.36
N ILE A 8 6.60 -1.37 -28.20
CA ILE A 8 5.15 -1.26 -28.40
C ILE A 8 4.59 -2.56 -29.01
N GLN A 9 5.26 -3.11 -30.02
CA GLN A 9 4.81 -4.36 -30.64
C GLN A 9 4.89 -5.54 -29.64
N GLU A 10 5.96 -5.61 -28.85
CA GLU A 10 6.10 -6.61 -27.78
C GLU A 10 4.90 -6.56 -26.81
N VAL A 11 4.46 -5.37 -26.40
CA VAL A 11 3.30 -5.21 -25.51
C VAL A 11 2.02 -5.72 -26.16
N ARG A 12 1.78 -5.39 -27.43
CA ARG A 12 0.60 -5.85 -28.19
C ARG A 12 0.56 -7.38 -28.31
N ASP A 13 1.71 -7.98 -28.59
CA ASP A 13 1.83 -9.44 -28.67
C ASP A 13 1.58 -10.12 -27.32
N LEU A 14 2.16 -9.57 -26.22
CA LEU A 14 1.92 -10.05 -24.87
C LEU A 14 0.44 -9.95 -24.49
N LEU A 15 -0.21 -8.82 -24.77
CA LEU A 15 -1.64 -8.63 -24.46
C LEU A 15 -2.53 -9.56 -25.29
N SER A 16 -2.21 -9.77 -26.57
CA SER A 16 -2.94 -10.72 -27.42
C SER A 16 -2.83 -12.15 -26.90
N CYS A 17 -1.63 -12.58 -26.46
CA CYS A 17 -1.42 -13.89 -25.86
C CYS A 17 -2.16 -13.99 -24.51
N ALA A 18 -2.02 -12.98 -23.66
CA ALA A 18 -2.66 -12.96 -22.34
C ALA A 18 -4.19 -12.99 -22.45
N LYS A 19 -4.76 -12.30 -23.46
CA LYS A 19 -6.22 -12.33 -23.68
C LYS A 19 -6.72 -13.71 -24.04
N LYS A 20 -6.03 -14.42 -24.94
CA LYS A 20 -6.38 -15.80 -25.31
C LYS A 20 -6.28 -16.74 -24.11
N ALA A 21 -5.19 -16.64 -23.35
CA ALA A 21 -4.94 -17.42 -22.17
C ALA A 21 -5.99 -17.15 -21.06
N GLN A 22 -6.31 -15.87 -20.81
CA GLN A 22 -7.28 -15.47 -19.80
C GLN A 22 -8.71 -15.95 -20.13
N ASN A 23 -9.09 -15.94 -21.40
CA ASN A 23 -10.38 -16.51 -21.83
C ASN A 23 -10.51 -18.00 -21.47
N ILE A 24 -9.43 -18.79 -21.57
CA ILE A 24 -9.40 -20.19 -21.13
C ILE A 24 -9.38 -20.24 -19.59
N TYR A 25 -8.54 -19.43 -18.94
CA TYR A 25 -8.40 -19.42 -17.49
C TYR A 25 -9.68 -19.01 -16.77
N SER A 26 -10.50 -18.15 -17.36
CA SER A 26 -11.80 -17.72 -16.82
C SER A 26 -12.83 -18.85 -16.71
N THR A 27 -12.59 -20.00 -17.35
CA THR A 27 -13.43 -21.20 -17.25
C THR A 27 -12.97 -22.17 -16.16
N PHE A 28 -11.86 -21.88 -15.47
CA PHE A 28 -11.32 -22.74 -14.43
C PHE A 28 -12.17 -22.67 -13.17
N THR A 29 -12.29 -23.82 -12.50
CA THR A 29 -12.90 -23.89 -11.17
C THR A 29 -12.01 -23.24 -10.11
N GLN A 30 -12.59 -22.86 -8.97
CA GLN A 30 -11.84 -22.33 -7.84
C GLN A 30 -10.68 -23.28 -7.44
N GLY A 31 -10.93 -24.60 -7.39
CA GLY A 31 -9.90 -25.58 -7.03
C GLY A 31 -8.72 -25.62 -8.01
N GLN A 32 -8.97 -25.50 -9.32
CA GLN A 32 -7.88 -25.43 -10.32
C GLN A 32 -7.04 -24.16 -10.16
N ILE A 33 -7.69 -23.02 -9.88
CA ILE A 33 -7.01 -21.75 -9.59
C ILE A 33 -6.18 -21.88 -8.33
N ASP A 34 -6.73 -22.45 -7.28
CA ASP A 34 -6.08 -22.61 -5.97
C ASP A 34 -4.81 -23.48 -6.04
N GLU A 35 -4.83 -24.57 -6.82
CA GLU A 35 -3.64 -25.40 -7.05
C GLU A 35 -2.53 -24.65 -7.80
N ILE A 36 -2.87 -23.79 -8.76
CA ILE A 36 -1.91 -22.95 -9.45
C ILE A 36 -1.30 -21.93 -8.48
N VAL A 37 -2.12 -21.22 -7.70
CA VAL A 37 -1.66 -20.19 -6.74
C VAL A 37 -0.79 -20.82 -5.64
N LYS A 38 -1.14 -22.04 -5.20
CA LYS A 38 -0.31 -22.81 -4.26
C LYS A 38 1.07 -23.12 -4.82
N GLU A 39 1.15 -23.58 -6.07
CA GLU A 39 2.45 -23.84 -6.72
C GLU A 39 3.29 -22.59 -6.89
N LEU A 40 2.66 -21.44 -7.23
CA LEU A 40 3.37 -20.16 -7.28
C LEU A 40 4.05 -19.81 -5.95
N SER A 41 3.33 -20.01 -4.83
CA SER A 41 3.88 -19.78 -3.49
C SER A 41 5.06 -20.69 -3.20
N ILE A 42 4.91 -21.99 -3.45
CA ILE A 42 5.95 -23.00 -3.21
C ILE A 42 7.19 -22.69 -4.03
N GLU A 43 7.02 -22.38 -5.31
CA GLU A 43 8.15 -22.13 -6.21
C GLU A 43 8.85 -20.82 -5.87
N ALA A 44 8.09 -19.74 -5.61
CA ALA A 44 8.67 -18.46 -5.22
C ALA A 44 9.52 -18.56 -3.93
N CYS A 45 9.12 -19.38 -2.96
CA CYS A 45 9.88 -19.62 -1.74
C CYS A 45 11.23 -20.34 -1.99
N LYS A 46 11.32 -21.19 -3.02
CA LYS A 46 12.59 -21.87 -3.35
C LYS A 46 13.67 -20.92 -3.87
N TYR A 47 13.24 -19.81 -4.47
CA TYR A 47 14.11 -18.80 -5.08
C TYR A 47 14.20 -17.49 -4.27
N ASP A 48 13.64 -17.43 -3.05
CA ASP A 48 13.56 -16.21 -2.23
C ASP A 48 14.91 -15.53 -2.02
N VAL A 49 15.99 -16.30 -1.75
CA VAL A 49 17.35 -15.81 -1.55
C VAL A 49 18.01 -15.39 -2.87
N GLU A 50 17.86 -16.18 -3.94
CA GLU A 50 18.40 -15.84 -5.28
C GLU A 50 17.83 -14.48 -5.74
N LEU A 51 16.52 -14.36 -5.71
CA LEU A 51 15.81 -13.16 -6.15
C LEU A 51 16.14 -11.93 -5.29
N ALA A 52 16.28 -12.12 -3.98
CA ALA A 52 16.65 -11.05 -3.06
C ALA A 52 18.06 -10.51 -3.37
N LYS A 53 19.04 -11.40 -3.60
CA LYS A 53 20.39 -11.01 -3.97
C LYS A 53 20.43 -10.32 -5.32
N MET A 54 19.74 -10.85 -6.34
CA MET A 54 19.61 -10.20 -7.65
C MET A 54 19.05 -8.78 -7.52
N ALA A 55 17.94 -8.62 -6.79
CA ALA A 55 17.32 -7.32 -6.60
C ALA A 55 18.24 -6.31 -5.92
N SER A 56 18.98 -6.73 -4.88
CA SER A 56 19.94 -5.86 -4.19
C SER A 56 21.14 -5.49 -5.08
N GLN A 57 21.66 -6.43 -5.84
CA GLN A 57 22.80 -6.21 -6.74
C GLN A 57 22.44 -5.29 -7.91
N GLU A 58 21.28 -5.52 -8.54
CA GLU A 58 20.85 -4.77 -9.71
C GLU A 58 20.46 -3.33 -9.36
N THR A 59 19.70 -3.16 -8.28
CA THR A 59 19.19 -1.83 -7.89
C THR A 59 20.17 -1.04 -7.04
N GLY A 60 21.04 -1.73 -6.32
CA GLY A 60 21.89 -1.12 -5.29
C GLY A 60 21.10 -0.62 -4.07
N PHE A 61 19.84 -1.05 -3.89
CA PHE A 61 18.92 -0.60 -2.83
C PHE A 61 18.77 -1.65 -1.74
N GLY A 62 18.86 -1.19 -0.48
CA GLY A 62 18.51 -1.98 0.69
C GLY A 62 19.48 -3.11 1.02
N LYS A 63 18.96 -4.11 1.75
CA LYS A 63 19.68 -5.28 2.23
C LYS A 63 19.05 -6.54 1.66
N TRP A 64 19.84 -7.42 1.06
CA TRP A 64 19.28 -8.65 0.48
C TRP A 64 18.63 -9.56 1.53
N GLU A 65 19.13 -9.58 2.77
CA GLU A 65 18.56 -10.35 3.89
C GLU A 65 17.10 -9.92 4.16
N ASP A 66 16.85 -8.61 4.20
CA ASP A 66 15.51 -8.06 4.42
C ASP A 66 14.60 -8.29 3.19
N LYS A 67 15.19 -8.31 1.98
CA LYS A 67 14.44 -8.65 0.76
C LYS A 67 14.02 -10.12 0.73
N VAL A 68 14.75 -11.03 1.36
CA VAL A 68 14.33 -12.44 1.56
C VAL A 68 13.05 -12.48 2.37
N LEU A 69 12.98 -11.72 3.47
CA LEU A 69 11.76 -11.65 4.29
C LEU A 69 10.57 -11.07 3.50
N LYS A 70 10.80 -10.07 2.65
CA LYS A 70 9.77 -9.52 1.76
C LYS A 70 9.29 -10.57 0.73
N ASN A 71 10.20 -11.30 0.12
CA ASN A 71 9.85 -12.35 -0.85
C ASN A 71 9.03 -13.46 -0.17
N ARG A 72 9.39 -13.88 1.05
CA ARG A 72 8.61 -14.85 1.84
C ARG A 72 7.23 -14.33 2.21
N LEU A 73 7.13 -13.07 2.64
CA LEU A 73 5.83 -12.45 2.90
C LEU A 73 4.96 -12.42 1.63
N ALA A 74 5.55 -12.05 0.49
CA ALA A 74 4.86 -12.00 -0.79
C ALA A 74 4.43 -13.39 -1.29
N ALA A 75 5.21 -14.43 -1.04
CA ALA A 75 4.92 -15.80 -1.45
C ALA A 75 4.03 -16.53 -0.43
N GLN A 76 4.57 -16.79 0.76
CA GLN A 76 3.91 -17.59 1.77
C GLN A 76 2.84 -16.79 2.53
N GLY A 77 3.17 -15.58 2.99
CA GLY A 77 2.22 -14.76 3.77
C GLY A 77 0.98 -14.39 2.96
N VAL A 78 1.16 -14.00 1.70
CA VAL A 78 0.03 -13.72 0.80
C VAL A 78 -0.77 -14.99 0.54
N TYR A 79 -0.12 -16.12 0.25
CA TYR A 79 -0.80 -17.40 0.01
C TYR A 79 -1.67 -17.82 1.21
N GLU A 80 -1.13 -17.80 2.42
CA GLU A 80 -1.87 -18.17 3.64
C GLU A 80 -3.12 -17.30 3.84
N TYR A 81 -3.04 -16.03 3.47
CA TYR A 81 -4.18 -15.12 3.58
C TYR A 81 -5.25 -15.35 2.50
N ILE A 82 -4.84 -15.68 1.25
CA ILE A 82 -5.79 -15.78 0.12
C ILE A 82 -6.26 -17.19 -0.19
N LYS A 83 -5.62 -18.24 0.35
CA LYS A 83 -5.87 -19.64 -0.03
C LYS A 83 -7.34 -20.05 0.06
N ASP A 84 -8.04 -19.60 1.10
CA ASP A 84 -9.44 -19.96 1.36
C ASP A 84 -10.46 -18.96 0.79
N MET A 85 -10.00 -17.90 0.08
CA MET A 85 -10.89 -16.93 -0.54
C MET A 85 -11.62 -17.53 -1.74
N LYS A 86 -12.93 -17.35 -1.78
CA LYS A 86 -13.74 -17.60 -2.98
C LYS A 86 -13.70 -16.36 -3.88
N THR A 87 -13.21 -16.53 -5.10
CA THR A 87 -12.98 -15.45 -6.05
C THR A 87 -13.62 -15.72 -7.42
N THR A 88 -14.08 -16.95 -7.65
CA THR A 88 -14.74 -17.35 -8.90
C THR A 88 -15.96 -18.22 -8.63
N GLY A 89 -16.94 -18.19 -9.53
CA GLY A 89 -18.23 -18.87 -9.36
C GLY A 89 -19.10 -18.20 -8.29
N VAL A 90 -20.03 -18.94 -7.72
CA VAL A 90 -20.92 -18.43 -6.66
C VAL A 90 -20.09 -18.21 -5.39
N ILE A 91 -19.94 -16.94 -4.99
CA ILE A 91 -19.19 -16.53 -3.81
C ILE A 91 -20.08 -16.33 -2.58
N LYS A 92 -21.35 -15.94 -2.80
CA LYS A 92 -22.35 -15.78 -1.76
C LYS A 92 -23.74 -16.06 -2.34
N GLU A 93 -24.56 -16.73 -1.58
CA GLU A 93 -25.98 -16.94 -1.84
C GLU A 93 -26.75 -16.59 -0.58
N ASP A 94 -27.75 -15.72 -0.72
CA ASP A 94 -28.53 -15.20 0.40
C ASP A 94 -30.03 -15.36 0.07
N ASP A 95 -30.59 -16.44 0.56
CA ASP A 95 -32.01 -16.77 0.36
C ASP A 95 -32.93 -15.70 0.94
N GLY A 96 -32.52 -14.98 1.98
CA GLY A 96 -33.31 -13.94 2.63
C GLY A 96 -33.48 -12.68 1.77
N SER A 97 -32.44 -12.31 1.02
CA SER A 97 -32.47 -11.19 0.08
C SER A 97 -32.80 -11.58 -1.35
N GLY A 98 -32.77 -12.88 -1.68
CA GLY A 98 -32.93 -13.38 -3.06
C GLY A 98 -31.80 -12.91 -3.98
N ILE A 99 -30.56 -12.77 -3.47
CA ILE A 99 -29.40 -12.33 -4.25
C ILE A 99 -28.34 -13.42 -4.27
N ILE A 100 -27.85 -13.76 -5.48
CA ILE A 100 -26.70 -14.62 -5.70
C ILE A 100 -25.56 -13.73 -6.19
N GLU A 101 -24.42 -13.73 -5.46
CA GLU A 101 -23.20 -13.03 -5.86
C GLU A 101 -22.23 -14.01 -6.53
N ILE A 102 -21.75 -13.62 -7.71
CA ILE A 102 -20.86 -14.42 -8.55
C ILE A 102 -19.58 -13.64 -8.77
N GLY A 103 -18.44 -14.23 -8.35
CA GLY A 103 -17.12 -13.69 -8.63
C GLY A 103 -16.74 -13.92 -10.09
N VAL A 104 -16.37 -12.86 -10.79
CA VAL A 104 -15.92 -12.90 -12.18
C VAL A 104 -14.63 -12.09 -12.34
N PRO A 105 -13.65 -12.57 -13.14
CA PRO A 105 -12.40 -11.86 -13.34
C PRO A 105 -12.64 -10.51 -14.04
N MET A 106 -11.73 -9.55 -13.81
CA MET A 106 -11.73 -8.28 -14.54
C MET A 106 -11.20 -8.45 -15.97
N GLY A 107 -10.21 -9.33 -16.17
CA GLY A 107 -9.57 -9.57 -17.46
C GLY A 107 -8.06 -9.55 -17.38
N ILE A 108 -7.38 -8.62 -18.08
CA ILE A 108 -5.93 -8.48 -18.05
C ILE A 108 -5.51 -7.34 -17.12
N ILE A 109 -4.64 -7.65 -16.18
CA ILE A 109 -4.06 -6.70 -15.23
C ILE A 109 -2.73 -6.18 -15.78
N ALA A 110 -2.59 -4.87 -15.95
CA ALA A 110 -1.31 -4.21 -16.21
C ALA A 110 -0.60 -3.95 -14.89
N ALA A 111 0.49 -4.65 -14.62
CA ALA A 111 1.23 -4.54 -13.36
C ALA A 111 2.49 -3.70 -13.53
N LEU A 112 2.49 -2.46 -12.98
CA LEU A 112 3.67 -1.60 -12.96
C LEU A 112 4.49 -1.91 -11.70
N ILE A 113 5.76 -2.30 -11.87
CA ILE A 113 6.62 -2.79 -10.78
C ILE A 113 7.71 -1.76 -10.45
N PRO A 114 7.87 -1.39 -9.15
CA PRO A 114 8.89 -0.43 -8.74
C PRO A 114 10.27 -1.07 -8.63
N SER A 115 11.31 -0.22 -8.56
CA SER A 115 12.70 -0.69 -8.29
C SER A 115 12.99 -0.91 -6.81
N THR A 116 12.18 -0.40 -5.90
CA THR A 116 12.40 -0.50 -4.44
C THR A 116 12.11 -1.89 -3.89
N ASN A 117 11.05 -2.55 -4.40
CA ASN A 117 10.59 -3.87 -3.97
C ASN A 117 10.27 -4.76 -5.19
N PRO A 118 11.23 -4.97 -6.11
CA PRO A 118 10.91 -5.50 -7.44
C PRO A 118 10.37 -6.93 -7.39
N THR A 119 11.09 -7.85 -6.76
CA THR A 119 10.77 -9.28 -6.76
C THR A 119 9.53 -9.60 -5.91
N SER A 120 9.45 -9.08 -4.70
CA SER A 120 8.29 -9.26 -3.83
C SER A 120 7.00 -8.69 -4.43
N THR A 121 7.08 -7.55 -5.13
CA THR A 121 5.90 -6.96 -5.80
C THR A 121 5.44 -7.81 -6.98
N VAL A 122 6.35 -8.41 -7.75
CA VAL A 122 5.98 -9.35 -8.84
C VAL A 122 5.28 -10.58 -8.26
N ILE A 123 5.89 -11.24 -7.26
CA ILE A 123 5.33 -12.42 -6.61
C ILE A 123 3.90 -12.13 -6.13
N TYR A 124 3.75 -11.08 -5.33
CA TYR A 124 2.48 -10.67 -4.78
C TYR A 124 1.42 -10.37 -5.85
N LYS A 125 1.76 -9.53 -6.86
CA LYS A 125 0.80 -9.13 -7.89
C LYS A 125 0.35 -10.30 -8.77
N VAL A 126 1.26 -11.19 -9.12
CA VAL A 126 0.91 -12.40 -9.88
C VAL A 126 -0.04 -13.28 -9.07
N MET A 127 0.26 -13.52 -7.80
CA MET A 127 -0.57 -14.37 -6.96
C MET A 127 -2.00 -13.85 -6.80
N ILE A 128 -2.17 -12.55 -6.49
CA ILE A 128 -3.51 -11.97 -6.32
C ILE A 128 -4.28 -11.84 -7.64
N ALA A 129 -3.58 -11.60 -8.76
CA ALA A 129 -4.22 -11.53 -10.08
C ALA A 129 -4.74 -12.91 -10.52
N LEU A 130 -3.91 -13.96 -10.41
CA LEU A 130 -4.31 -15.31 -10.80
C LEU A 130 -5.39 -15.87 -9.85
N LYS A 131 -5.29 -15.61 -8.53
CA LYS A 131 -6.35 -16.00 -7.58
C LYS A 131 -7.71 -15.42 -7.96
N ALA A 132 -7.75 -14.21 -8.50
CA ALA A 132 -8.98 -13.55 -8.98
C ALA A 132 -9.37 -13.96 -10.43
N GLY A 133 -8.73 -14.97 -11.03
CA GLY A 133 -9.05 -15.44 -12.38
C GLY A 133 -8.54 -14.57 -13.53
N ASN A 134 -7.67 -13.60 -13.25
CA ASN A 134 -7.14 -12.66 -14.25
C ASN A 134 -5.88 -13.19 -14.94
N GLY A 135 -5.61 -12.66 -16.15
CA GLY A 135 -4.27 -12.63 -16.71
C GLY A 135 -3.49 -11.39 -16.25
N ILE A 136 -2.18 -11.40 -16.40
CA ILE A 136 -1.33 -10.29 -15.95
C ILE A 136 -0.17 -10.04 -16.91
N VAL A 137 0.06 -8.75 -17.25
CA VAL A 137 1.23 -8.31 -18.00
C VAL A 137 2.05 -7.35 -17.15
N ILE A 138 3.32 -7.70 -16.95
CA ILE A 138 4.23 -7.03 -16.04
C ILE A 138 5.08 -6.02 -16.81
N SER A 139 5.08 -4.75 -16.36
CA SER A 139 5.97 -3.70 -16.82
C SER A 139 7.08 -3.46 -15.79
N PRO A 140 8.32 -3.91 -16.07
CA PRO A 140 9.46 -3.74 -15.17
C PRO A 140 9.92 -2.28 -15.10
N HIS A 141 10.35 -1.85 -13.90
CA HIS A 141 11.16 -0.65 -13.78
C HIS A 141 12.52 -0.88 -14.45
N PRO A 142 13.05 0.05 -15.29
CA PRO A 142 14.30 -0.16 -16.01
C PRO A 142 15.50 -0.53 -15.13
N ASN A 143 15.59 0.04 -13.92
CA ASN A 143 16.68 -0.21 -12.95
C ASN A 143 16.53 -1.51 -12.15
N ALA A 144 15.52 -2.33 -12.43
CA ALA A 144 15.26 -3.62 -11.77
C ALA A 144 14.73 -4.65 -12.78
N LYS A 145 15.09 -4.47 -14.04
CA LYS A 145 14.55 -5.23 -15.17
C LYS A 145 14.87 -6.72 -15.05
N GLU A 146 16.11 -7.05 -14.78
CA GLU A 146 16.58 -8.44 -14.83
C GLU A 146 15.99 -9.28 -13.70
N CYS A 147 15.99 -8.77 -12.47
CA CYS A 147 15.39 -9.48 -11.34
C CYS A 147 13.86 -9.59 -11.46
N ILE A 148 13.18 -8.60 -12.06
CA ILE A 148 11.73 -8.65 -12.33
C ILE A 148 11.44 -9.73 -13.40
N ILE A 149 12.20 -9.75 -14.51
CA ILE A 149 12.02 -10.76 -15.57
C ILE A 149 12.29 -12.15 -15.01
N ARG A 150 13.39 -12.34 -14.28
CA ARG A 150 13.72 -13.63 -13.65
C ARG A 150 12.62 -14.12 -12.71
N THR A 151 12.06 -13.22 -11.89
CA THR A 151 10.94 -13.55 -11.00
C THR A 151 9.71 -13.98 -11.80
N ALA A 152 9.36 -13.23 -12.85
CA ALA A 152 8.24 -13.58 -13.71
C ALA A 152 8.42 -14.94 -14.40
N GLU A 153 9.62 -15.24 -14.92
CA GLU A 153 9.92 -16.52 -15.57
C GLU A 153 9.78 -17.73 -14.62
N ILE A 154 10.20 -17.58 -13.36
CA ILE A 154 9.99 -18.62 -12.33
C ILE A 154 8.49 -18.86 -12.12
N LEU A 155 7.69 -17.79 -12.00
CA LEU A 155 6.25 -17.89 -11.76
C LEU A 155 5.50 -18.41 -13.01
N ILE A 156 5.91 -18.00 -14.22
CA ILE A 156 5.35 -18.53 -15.49
C ILE A 156 5.54 -20.05 -15.54
N ASN A 157 6.76 -20.51 -15.32
CA ASN A 157 7.07 -21.95 -15.36
C ASN A 157 6.30 -22.72 -14.28
N ALA A 158 6.13 -22.15 -13.09
CA ALA A 158 5.35 -22.78 -12.01
C ALA A 158 3.87 -22.88 -12.37
N ALA A 159 3.27 -21.81 -12.88
CA ALA A 159 1.87 -21.76 -13.28
C ALA A 159 1.58 -22.76 -14.43
N GLU A 160 2.40 -22.73 -15.47
CA GLU A 160 2.25 -23.62 -16.65
C GLU A 160 2.40 -25.12 -16.28
N ARG A 161 3.30 -25.48 -15.36
CA ARG A 161 3.40 -26.85 -14.82
C ARG A 161 2.11 -27.35 -14.16
N LYS A 162 1.32 -26.43 -13.61
CA LYS A 162 0.02 -26.73 -12.97
C LYS A 162 -1.17 -26.52 -13.90
N GLY A 163 -0.91 -26.36 -15.20
CA GLY A 163 -1.94 -26.29 -16.22
C GLY A 163 -2.49 -24.90 -16.50
N ALA A 164 -1.86 -23.84 -16.00
CA ALA A 164 -2.22 -22.49 -16.43
C ALA A 164 -1.99 -22.33 -17.94
N PRO A 165 -2.91 -21.70 -18.68
CA PRO A 165 -2.76 -21.50 -20.11
C PRO A 165 -1.50 -20.67 -20.42
N LYS A 166 -0.74 -21.10 -21.41
CA LYS A 166 0.48 -20.43 -21.84
C LYS A 166 0.20 -18.97 -22.25
N GLY A 167 1.02 -18.06 -21.70
CA GLY A 167 0.89 -16.62 -21.93
C GLY A 167 -0.06 -15.91 -20.96
N LEU A 168 -0.62 -16.59 -19.96
CA LEU A 168 -1.47 -15.97 -18.92
C LEU A 168 -0.69 -14.91 -18.10
N ILE A 169 0.60 -15.14 -17.87
CA ILE A 169 1.53 -14.21 -17.27
C ILE A 169 2.49 -13.74 -18.37
N GLY A 170 2.52 -12.43 -18.63
CA GLY A 170 3.44 -11.80 -19.56
C GLY A 170 4.39 -10.84 -18.85
N VAL A 171 5.61 -10.68 -19.37
CA VAL A 171 6.58 -9.69 -18.87
C VAL A 171 7.26 -8.98 -20.04
N ILE A 172 7.29 -7.65 -20.01
CA ILE A 172 7.96 -6.81 -21.00
C ILE A 172 9.48 -6.97 -20.82
N LYS A 173 10.17 -7.42 -21.86
CA LYS A 173 11.63 -7.58 -21.87
C LYS A 173 12.36 -6.31 -22.29
N THR A 174 11.68 -5.43 -23.02
CA THR A 174 12.20 -4.14 -23.46
C THR A 174 11.40 -2.99 -22.83
N PRO A 175 11.58 -2.72 -21.51
CA PRO A 175 10.82 -1.68 -20.84
C PRO A 175 11.25 -0.30 -21.34
N THR A 176 10.32 0.39 -22.01
CA THR A 176 10.40 1.79 -22.41
C THR A 176 9.19 2.55 -21.87
N LEU A 177 9.27 3.87 -21.86
CA LEU A 177 8.11 4.69 -21.47
C LEU A 177 6.93 4.45 -22.43
N GLN A 178 7.22 4.27 -23.72
CA GLN A 178 6.26 4.00 -24.77
C GLN A 178 5.57 2.64 -24.56
N ALA A 179 6.34 1.60 -24.23
CA ALA A 179 5.79 0.29 -23.88
C ALA A 179 4.84 0.36 -22.69
N THR A 180 5.25 1.05 -21.62
CA THR A 180 4.41 1.20 -20.42
C THR A 180 3.13 2.00 -20.73
N ASN A 181 3.22 3.06 -21.55
CA ASN A 181 2.06 3.82 -21.98
C ASN A 181 1.12 3.00 -22.87
N GLU A 182 1.66 2.22 -23.81
CA GLU A 182 0.87 1.29 -24.63
C GLU A 182 0.14 0.26 -23.75
N LEU A 183 0.84 -0.34 -22.79
CA LEU A 183 0.24 -1.30 -21.84
C LEU A 183 -0.91 -0.67 -21.05
N MET A 184 -0.73 0.56 -20.55
CA MET A 184 -1.76 1.23 -19.74
C MET A 184 -3.00 1.62 -20.55
N LYS A 185 -2.85 1.96 -21.84
CA LYS A 185 -3.93 2.49 -22.70
C LYS A 185 -4.54 1.46 -23.63
N HIS A 186 -3.97 0.25 -23.70
CA HIS A 186 -4.44 -0.76 -24.64
C HIS A 186 -5.84 -1.24 -24.28
N LYS A 187 -6.70 -1.43 -25.28
CA LYS A 187 -8.11 -1.83 -25.11
C LYS A 187 -8.32 -3.16 -24.36
N ASP A 188 -7.33 -4.06 -24.40
CA ASP A 188 -7.39 -5.36 -23.72
C ASP A 188 -6.89 -5.27 -22.27
N THR A 189 -6.35 -4.15 -21.82
CA THR A 189 -6.01 -3.91 -20.42
C THR A 189 -7.27 -3.53 -19.66
N SER A 190 -7.65 -4.35 -18.67
CA SER A 190 -8.88 -4.16 -17.91
C SER A 190 -8.67 -3.31 -16.65
N LEU A 191 -7.49 -3.43 -16.01
CA LEU A 191 -7.15 -2.72 -14.79
C LEU A 191 -5.63 -2.51 -14.72
N ILE A 192 -5.22 -1.32 -14.27
CA ILE A 192 -3.82 -1.03 -13.97
C ILE A 192 -3.59 -1.17 -12.46
N LEU A 193 -2.59 -1.96 -12.08
CA LEU A 193 -2.12 -2.08 -10.70
C LEU A 193 -0.75 -1.39 -10.59
N ALA A 194 -0.78 -0.09 -10.23
CA ALA A 194 0.38 0.78 -10.25
C ALA A 194 1.05 0.88 -8.87
N THR A 195 2.31 0.46 -8.78
CA THR A 195 3.18 0.72 -7.64
C THR A 195 4.44 1.40 -8.14
N GLY A 196 4.65 2.65 -7.73
CA GLY A 196 5.77 3.44 -8.23
C GLY A 196 5.74 4.88 -7.73
N GLY A 197 6.62 5.74 -8.26
CA GLY A 197 6.63 7.15 -7.91
C GLY A 197 5.37 7.89 -8.39
N GLU A 198 5.11 9.06 -7.79
CA GLU A 198 3.92 9.88 -8.02
C GLU A 198 3.59 10.10 -9.51
N ALA A 199 4.61 10.41 -10.33
CA ALA A 199 4.42 10.64 -11.78
C ALA A 199 3.85 9.40 -12.50
N MET A 200 4.30 8.20 -12.13
CA MET A 200 3.81 6.93 -12.71
C MET A 200 2.36 6.66 -12.28
N VAL A 201 2.05 6.88 -11.01
CA VAL A 201 0.69 6.72 -10.48
C VAL A 201 -0.27 7.70 -11.14
N LYS A 202 0.14 8.97 -11.29
CA LYS A 202 -0.63 9.99 -12.01
C LYS A 202 -0.86 9.62 -13.49
N ALA A 203 0.16 9.08 -14.15
CA ALA A 203 0.04 8.59 -15.53
C ALA A 203 -0.97 7.42 -15.63
N ALA A 204 -0.96 6.49 -14.66
CA ALA A 204 -1.90 5.38 -14.61
C ALA A 204 -3.35 5.88 -14.47
N TYR A 205 -3.64 6.77 -13.53
CA TYR A 205 -4.98 7.36 -13.38
C TYR A 205 -5.43 8.21 -14.58
N SER A 206 -4.47 8.82 -15.32
CA SER A 206 -4.76 9.64 -16.49
C SER A 206 -4.83 8.85 -17.80
N SER A 207 -4.64 7.54 -17.76
CA SER A 207 -4.59 6.68 -18.97
C SER A 207 -5.96 6.46 -19.62
N GLY A 208 -7.05 6.61 -18.87
CA GLY A 208 -8.41 6.25 -19.29
C GLY A 208 -8.78 4.80 -18.93
N THR A 209 -7.84 3.96 -18.52
CA THR A 209 -8.09 2.62 -18.00
C THR A 209 -8.28 2.68 -16.48
N PRO A 210 -9.22 1.92 -15.88
CA PRO A 210 -9.33 1.82 -14.43
C PRO A 210 -7.99 1.49 -13.78
N ALA A 211 -7.67 2.16 -12.68
CA ALA A 211 -6.38 1.99 -12.02
C ALA A 211 -6.50 1.92 -10.49
N LEU A 212 -5.68 1.07 -9.89
CA LEU A 212 -5.39 1.04 -8.46
C LEU A 212 -3.92 1.46 -8.28
N GLY A 213 -3.71 2.70 -7.88
CA GLY A 213 -2.39 3.28 -7.72
C GLY A 213 -2.10 3.67 -6.28
N VAL A 214 -0.83 3.66 -5.90
CA VAL A 214 -0.35 4.04 -4.56
C VAL A 214 0.63 5.18 -4.68
N GLY A 215 0.36 6.27 -3.97
CA GLY A 215 1.23 7.42 -3.87
C GLY A 215 2.41 7.22 -2.90
N PRO A 216 3.27 8.25 -2.73
CA PRO A 216 4.34 8.24 -1.76
C PRO A 216 3.81 8.17 -0.33
N GLY A 217 4.62 7.65 0.59
CA GLY A 217 4.31 7.58 2.01
C GLY A 217 5.19 8.54 2.83
N ASN A 218 4.59 9.36 3.68
CA ASN A 218 5.31 10.26 4.59
C ASN A 218 4.77 10.12 6.03
N GLY A 219 4.68 8.87 6.51
CA GLY A 219 4.06 8.55 7.78
C GLY A 219 4.85 9.05 8.99
N PRO A 220 4.25 9.88 9.88
CA PRO A 220 4.83 10.14 11.19
C PRO A 220 4.60 8.95 12.13
N ALA A 221 5.53 8.77 13.10
CA ALA A 221 5.35 7.92 14.26
C ALA A 221 5.16 8.81 15.49
N PHE A 222 4.01 8.74 16.13
CA PHE A 222 3.76 9.44 17.40
C PHE A 222 4.11 8.56 18.59
N ILE A 223 5.00 9.05 19.47
CA ILE A 223 5.30 8.45 20.77
C ILE A 223 4.58 9.26 21.85
N GLU A 224 3.49 8.72 22.36
CA GLU A 224 2.66 9.32 23.41
C GLU A 224 3.27 9.01 24.78
N LYS A 225 3.09 9.90 25.75
CA LYS A 225 3.73 9.81 27.09
C LYS A 225 3.47 8.53 27.87
N SER A 226 2.40 7.79 27.57
CA SER A 226 2.12 6.50 28.21
C SER A 226 2.85 5.32 27.55
N ALA A 227 3.53 5.56 26.42
CA ALA A 227 4.23 4.51 25.69
C ALA A 227 5.39 3.91 26.49
N ASN A 228 5.69 2.65 26.24
CA ASN A 228 7.00 2.10 26.59
C ASN A 228 8.04 2.67 25.61
N ILE A 229 8.77 3.70 26.03
CA ILE A 229 9.70 4.46 25.18
C ILE A 229 10.74 3.55 24.54
N ALA A 230 11.36 2.65 25.31
CA ALA A 230 12.41 1.76 24.79
C ALA A 230 11.88 0.86 23.67
N LEU A 231 10.67 0.32 23.84
CA LEU A 231 10.05 -0.54 22.84
C LEU A 231 9.52 0.25 21.64
N ALA A 232 8.99 1.46 21.86
CA ALA A 232 8.54 2.36 20.78
C ALA A 232 9.71 2.74 19.88
N VAL A 233 10.81 3.21 20.47
CA VAL A 233 12.04 3.56 19.75
C VAL A 233 12.59 2.35 18.98
N LYS A 234 12.66 1.17 19.62
CA LYS A 234 13.10 -0.05 18.95
C LYS A 234 12.26 -0.34 17.71
N ARG A 235 10.93 -0.29 17.81
CA ARG A 235 10.00 -0.57 16.70
C ARG A 235 10.18 0.41 15.54
N ILE A 236 10.34 1.71 15.86
CA ILE A 236 10.58 2.75 14.85
C ILE A 236 11.92 2.52 14.15
N LEU A 237 12.99 2.21 14.88
CA LEU A 237 14.29 1.97 14.31
C LEU A 237 14.35 0.67 13.51
N ASP A 238 13.77 -0.42 14.01
CA ASP A 238 13.64 -1.69 13.27
C ASP A 238 12.90 -1.46 11.95
N SER A 239 11.81 -0.68 11.96
CA SER A 239 11.04 -0.34 10.77
C SER A 239 11.84 0.52 9.78
N LYS A 240 12.48 1.59 10.28
CA LYS A 240 13.21 2.53 9.42
C LYS A 240 14.50 1.95 8.85
N THR A 241 15.13 1.00 9.53
CA THR A 241 16.35 0.33 9.06
C THR A 241 16.08 -0.95 8.27
N PHE A 242 14.84 -1.46 8.31
CA PHE A 242 14.44 -2.61 7.50
C PHE A 242 14.57 -2.26 6.02
N ASP A 243 15.38 -3.03 5.32
CA ASP A 243 15.77 -2.82 3.92
C ASP A 243 16.21 -1.37 3.63
N ASN A 244 16.88 -0.73 4.62
CA ASN A 244 17.29 0.67 4.61
C ASN A 244 16.17 1.67 4.29
N GLY A 245 14.95 1.40 4.75
CA GLY A 245 13.83 2.33 4.67
C GLY A 245 13.13 2.43 3.30
N VAL A 246 13.30 1.44 2.42
CA VAL A 246 12.67 1.47 1.08
C VAL A 246 11.21 1.01 1.02
N ILE A 247 10.58 0.70 2.16
CA ILE A 247 9.13 0.49 2.23
C ILE A 247 8.42 1.83 2.43
N CYS A 248 7.45 2.16 1.58
CA CYS A 248 6.70 3.42 1.63
C CYS A 248 5.89 3.61 2.93
N ALA A 249 5.57 2.54 3.65
CA ALA A 249 4.91 2.60 4.96
C ALA A 249 5.88 2.87 6.12
N SER A 250 7.22 2.93 5.89
CA SER A 250 8.18 3.21 6.95
C SER A 250 8.03 4.64 7.48
N GLU A 251 8.37 4.81 8.74
CA GLU A 251 8.33 6.10 9.41
C GLU A 251 9.25 7.12 8.71
N GLN A 252 8.77 8.34 8.54
CA GLN A 252 9.54 9.45 7.94
C GLN A 252 9.89 10.52 8.97
N SER A 253 9.13 10.56 10.06
CA SER A 253 9.40 11.46 11.21
C SER A 253 8.90 10.81 12.50
N ILE A 254 9.47 11.31 13.62
CA ILE A 254 9.02 11.01 14.98
C ILE A 254 8.37 12.28 15.53
N VAL A 255 7.21 12.13 16.12
CA VAL A 255 6.53 13.19 16.88
C VAL A 255 6.40 12.72 18.32
N THR A 256 6.67 13.58 19.32
CA THR A 256 6.53 13.21 20.73
C THR A 256 6.03 14.38 21.56
N GLU A 257 5.61 14.13 22.79
CA GLU A 257 5.26 15.18 23.74
C GLU A 257 6.52 15.70 24.44
N ASN A 258 6.57 17.02 24.71
CA ASN A 258 7.71 17.70 25.35
C ASN A 258 8.07 17.06 26.70
N VAL A 259 7.08 16.53 27.44
CA VAL A 259 7.27 15.93 28.77
C VAL A 259 8.17 14.69 28.74
N ILE A 260 8.21 13.94 27.62
CA ILE A 260 9.06 12.76 27.44
C ILE A 260 10.16 12.93 26.41
N LYS A 261 10.31 14.14 25.83
CA LYS A 261 11.29 14.43 24.77
C LYS A 261 12.70 13.98 25.11
N SER A 262 13.18 14.33 26.30
CA SER A 262 14.53 14.00 26.74
C SER A 262 14.77 12.48 26.83
N ASP A 263 13.78 11.75 27.32
CA ASP A 263 13.86 10.30 27.45
C ASP A 263 13.83 9.60 26.09
N VAL A 264 13.00 10.08 25.17
CA VAL A 264 12.95 9.59 23.78
C VAL A 264 14.28 9.85 23.07
N ILE A 265 14.87 11.05 23.18
CA ILE A 265 16.18 11.36 22.59
C ILE A 265 17.28 10.50 23.20
N SER A 266 17.28 10.32 24.50
CA SER A 266 18.25 9.46 25.20
C SER A 266 18.18 8.02 24.71
N GLU A 267 16.97 7.47 24.60
CA GLU A 267 16.79 6.11 24.12
C GLU A 267 17.12 5.94 22.64
N LEU A 268 16.80 6.92 21.78
CA LEU A 268 17.22 6.95 20.37
C LEU A 268 18.75 6.89 20.25
N LYS A 269 19.48 7.72 21.01
CA LYS A 269 20.95 7.71 21.03
C LYS A 269 21.52 6.39 21.53
N LYS A 270 20.93 5.81 22.58
CA LYS A 270 21.31 4.50 23.12
C LYS A 270 21.14 3.38 22.06
N GLN A 271 20.12 3.48 21.20
CA GLN A 271 19.86 2.58 20.10
C GLN A 271 20.53 3.02 18.77
N LYS A 272 21.60 3.78 18.85
CA LYS A 272 22.49 4.15 17.72
C LYS A 272 21.92 5.14 16.71
N ALA A 273 20.91 5.92 17.08
CA ALA A 273 20.50 7.09 16.28
C ALA A 273 21.48 8.24 16.48
N TYR A 274 21.80 8.97 15.40
CA TYR A 274 22.66 10.13 15.41
C TYR A 274 21.85 11.40 15.16
N PHE A 275 21.87 12.33 16.11
CA PHE A 275 21.22 13.64 15.98
C PHE A 275 22.15 14.63 15.31
N LEU A 276 21.72 15.17 14.17
CA LEU A 276 22.46 16.14 13.39
C LEU A 276 22.49 17.50 14.11
N ASN A 277 23.65 18.14 14.19
CA ASN A 277 23.74 19.54 14.53
C ASN A 277 23.28 20.43 13.35
N LYS A 278 23.19 21.74 13.54
CA LYS A 278 22.66 22.66 12.52
C LYS A 278 23.44 22.61 11.20
N GLU A 279 24.75 22.54 11.25
CA GLU A 279 25.62 22.51 10.05
C GLU A 279 25.47 21.16 9.32
N GLU A 280 25.47 20.07 10.08
CA GLU A 280 25.26 18.70 9.54
C GLU A 280 23.87 18.55 8.94
N ARG A 281 22.82 19.10 9.60
CA ARG A 281 21.45 19.15 9.09
C ARG A 281 21.40 19.81 7.71
N ASP A 282 22.02 20.98 7.56
CA ASP A 282 22.01 21.68 6.28
C ASP A 282 22.75 20.90 5.19
N ARG A 283 23.88 20.26 5.50
CA ARG A 283 24.63 19.41 4.57
C ARG A 283 23.84 18.17 4.16
N VAL A 284 23.25 17.45 5.10
CA VAL A 284 22.42 16.28 4.79
C VAL A 284 21.16 16.71 4.04
N GLY A 285 20.50 17.79 4.45
CA GLY A 285 19.31 18.32 3.77
C GLY A 285 19.54 18.61 2.28
N ASN A 286 20.70 19.17 1.94
CA ASN A 286 21.07 19.50 0.56
C ASN A 286 21.19 18.27 -0.36
N ILE A 287 21.40 17.08 0.18
CA ILE A 287 21.52 15.84 -0.61
C ILE A 287 20.26 14.99 -0.63
N LEU A 288 19.28 15.29 0.24
CA LEU A 288 18.03 14.49 0.30
C LEU A 288 17.16 14.70 -0.93
N MET A 289 17.07 15.94 -1.42
CA MET A 289 16.22 16.29 -2.57
C MET A 289 17.05 16.85 -3.72
N ARG A 290 16.56 16.66 -4.94
CA ARG A 290 17.10 17.30 -6.14
C ARG A 290 16.57 18.73 -6.27
N ALA A 291 17.17 19.55 -7.12
CA ALA A 291 16.74 20.91 -7.39
C ALA A 291 15.27 21.02 -7.91
N ASN A 292 14.76 19.97 -8.55
CA ASN A 292 13.37 19.89 -8.99
C ASN A 292 12.40 19.41 -7.89
N GLY A 293 12.85 19.30 -6.65
CA GLY A 293 12.04 18.84 -5.52
C GLY A 293 11.80 17.34 -5.44
N SER A 294 12.29 16.52 -6.37
CA SER A 294 12.18 15.07 -6.24
C SER A 294 13.25 14.49 -5.33
N MET A 295 12.95 13.36 -4.68
CA MET A 295 13.91 12.62 -3.87
C MET A 295 15.16 12.25 -4.67
N ASN A 296 16.34 12.38 -4.06
CA ASN A 296 17.60 12.00 -4.71
C ASN A 296 17.74 10.47 -4.79
N PRO A 297 17.75 9.85 -5.98
CA PRO A 297 17.83 8.40 -6.11
C PRO A 297 19.15 7.80 -5.60
N LYS A 298 20.21 8.62 -5.42
CA LYS A 298 21.51 8.14 -4.92
C LYS A 298 21.49 7.74 -3.45
N ILE A 299 20.51 8.24 -2.66
CA ILE A 299 20.38 7.92 -1.24
C ILE A 299 19.38 6.80 -0.96
N VAL A 300 18.53 6.46 -1.94
CA VAL A 300 17.47 5.45 -1.77
C VAL A 300 18.08 4.11 -1.37
N GLY A 301 17.61 3.55 -0.26
CA GLY A 301 18.06 2.26 0.25
C GLY A 301 19.52 2.20 0.71
N LYS A 302 20.18 3.35 0.91
CA LYS A 302 21.55 3.42 1.43
C LYS A 302 21.55 3.48 2.96
N THR A 303 22.67 3.10 3.58
CA THR A 303 22.83 3.16 5.04
C THR A 303 22.97 4.60 5.54
N ALA A 304 22.68 4.82 6.83
CA ALA A 304 22.87 6.14 7.46
C ALA A 304 24.33 6.63 7.34
N VAL A 305 25.30 5.74 7.52
CA VAL A 305 26.74 6.04 7.39
C VAL A 305 27.07 6.50 5.96
N TYR A 306 26.59 5.79 4.93
CA TYR A 306 26.81 6.20 3.54
C TYR A 306 26.24 7.57 3.22
N ILE A 307 25.03 7.90 3.77
CA ILE A 307 24.42 9.20 3.59
C ILE A 307 25.23 10.30 4.28
N ALA A 308 25.72 10.02 5.49
CA ALA A 308 26.61 10.91 6.23
C ALA A 308 27.90 11.20 5.45
N GLU A 309 28.56 10.17 4.96
CA GLU A 309 29.77 10.30 4.12
C GLU A 309 29.51 11.15 2.87
N MET A 310 28.39 10.88 2.17
CA MET A 310 27.99 11.65 0.98
C MET A 310 27.71 13.12 1.29
N ALA A 311 27.24 13.45 2.51
CA ALA A 311 27.05 14.81 2.99
C ALA A 311 28.35 15.44 3.52
N GLY A 312 29.48 14.72 3.55
CA GLY A 312 30.75 15.18 4.09
C GLY A 312 30.74 15.34 5.61
N ILE A 313 29.96 14.52 6.32
CA ILE A 313 29.94 14.46 7.79
C ILE A 313 30.44 13.11 8.30
N SER A 314 31.03 13.10 9.49
CA SER A 314 31.54 11.91 10.14
C SER A 314 30.59 11.49 11.27
N VAL A 315 30.16 10.23 11.24
CA VAL A 315 29.30 9.62 12.27
C VAL A 315 29.90 8.28 12.72
N PRO A 316 29.54 7.76 13.90
CA PRO A 316 29.93 6.42 14.31
C PRO A 316 29.58 5.36 13.27
N SER A 317 30.42 4.37 13.06
CA SER A 317 30.24 3.32 12.04
C SER A 317 29.00 2.44 12.28
N ASP A 318 28.49 2.42 13.51
CA ASP A 318 27.29 1.67 13.93
C ASP A 318 26.02 2.54 13.94
N THR A 319 26.06 3.75 13.36
CA THR A 319 24.92 4.65 13.26
C THR A 319 23.78 4.00 12.45
N SER A 320 22.63 3.83 13.08
CA SER A 320 21.44 3.21 12.49
C SER A 320 20.62 4.16 11.64
N VAL A 321 20.37 5.38 12.14
CA VAL A 321 19.59 6.44 11.48
C VAL A 321 20.19 7.81 11.76
N LEU A 322 19.97 8.76 10.84
CA LEU A 322 20.26 10.18 11.05
C LEU A 322 18.96 10.89 11.42
N ILE A 323 18.98 11.74 12.43
CA ILE A 323 17.79 12.46 12.92
C ILE A 323 18.05 13.95 12.91
N SER A 324 17.12 14.72 12.37
CA SER A 324 17.09 16.18 12.43
C SER A 324 15.94 16.65 13.31
N GLU A 325 16.23 17.45 14.33
CA GLU A 325 15.18 18.15 15.08
C GLU A 325 14.61 19.28 14.22
N GLU A 326 13.28 19.29 14.09
CA GLU A 326 12.54 20.19 13.23
C GLU A 326 11.43 20.90 14.00
N THR A 327 11.10 22.10 13.59
CA THR A 327 10.02 22.92 14.17
C THR A 327 8.92 23.21 13.15
N GLU A 328 9.25 23.16 11.84
CA GLU A 328 8.35 23.51 10.75
C GLU A 328 8.20 22.37 9.75
N VAL A 329 7.01 22.25 9.21
CA VAL A 329 6.67 21.32 8.14
C VAL A 329 6.46 22.10 6.85
N SER A 330 7.19 21.78 5.81
CA SER A 330 7.00 22.39 4.49
C SER A 330 7.60 21.54 3.36
N HIS A 331 7.17 21.77 2.12
CA HIS A 331 7.79 21.16 0.94
C HIS A 331 9.25 21.58 0.73
N ALA A 332 9.66 22.74 1.24
CA ALA A 332 11.04 23.22 1.16
C ALA A 332 11.94 22.50 2.18
N ASN A 333 11.36 21.96 3.27
CA ASN A 333 12.10 21.22 4.27
C ASN A 333 12.20 19.74 3.89
N PRO A 334 13.38 19.23 3.49
CA PRO A 334 13.54 17.84 3.06
C PRO A 334 13.26 16.83 4.17
N TYR A 335 13.35 17.22 5.43
CA TYR A 335 13.06 16.35 6.58
C TYR A 335 11.55 16.14 6.80
N SER A 336 10.71 17.03 6.26
CA SER A 336 9.24 16.92 6.30
C SER A 336 8.66 16.07 5.16
N ARG A 337 9.50 15.41 4.36
CA ARG A 337 9.10 14.71 3.13
C ARG A 337 9.46 13.24 3.16
N GLU A 338 8.97 12.47 2.19
CA GLU A 338 9.35 11.06 2.04
C GLU A 338 10.85 10.92 1.80
N LYS A 339 11.49 10.05 2.58
CA LYS A 339 12.90 9.69 2.48
C LYS A 339 13.02 8.18 2.54
N LEU A 340 13.18 7.53 1.40
CA LEU A 340 13.34 6.07 1.32
C LEU A 340 14.78 5.64 1.72
N CYS A 341 15.21 6.10 2.90
CA CYS A 341 16.53 5.88 3.48
C CYS A 341 16.47 6.11 5.00
N PRO A 342 17.49 5.69 5.80
CA PRO A 342 17.53 5.83 7.25
C PRO A 342 17.76 7.28 7.72
N VAL A 343 16.85 8.19 7.38
CA VAL A 343 16.81 9.58 7.84
C VAL A 343 15.43 9.91 8.36
N LEU A 344 15.32 10.56 9.53
CA LEU A 344 14.08 10.94 10.19
C LEU A 344 14.05 12.42 10.55
N GLY A 345 12.90 13.05 10.40
CA GLY A 345 12.60 14.31 11.11
C GLY A 345 12.16 13.99 12.54
N PHE A 346 12.39 14.91 13.48
CA PHE A 346 11.96 14.79 14.86
C PHE A 346 11.26 16.06 15.30
N TYR A 347 10.03 15.93 15.78
CA TYR A 347 9.18 17.00 16.27
C TYR A 347 8.77 16.77 17.72
N SER A 348 8.56 17.83 18.48
CA SER A 348 8.04 17.74 19.84
C SER A 348 6.99 18.79 20.09
N GLU A 349 5.92 18.42 20.79
CA GLU A 349 4.75 19.25 21.02
C GLU A 349 4.36 19.24 22.50
N ASP A 350 3.59 20.23 22.96
CA ASP A 350 3.27 20.42 24.37
C ASP A 350 2.39 19.28 24.93
N ASN A 351 1.52 18.74 24.10
CA ASN A 351 0.56 17.70 24.47
C ASN A 351 0.19 16.85 23.25
N TRP A 352 -0.58 15.78 23.48
CA TRP A 352 -1.00 14.85 22.43
C TRP A 352 -1.93 15.50 21.39
N GLU A 353 -2.73 16.52 21.76
CA GLU A 353 -3.60 17.26 20.84
C GLU A 353 -2.77 18.00 19.78
N LYS A 354 -1.76 18.76 20.21
CA LYS A 354 -0.82 19.44 19.31
C LYS A 354 0.03 18.45 18.52
N ALA A 355 0.45 17.36 19.13
CA ALA A 355 1.13 16.28 18.42
C ALA A 355 0.21 15.66 17.34
N CYS A 356 -1.08 15.58 17.61
CA CYS A 356 -2.09 15.17 16.65
C CYS A 356 -2.14 16.13 15.44
N GLU A 357 -2.17 17.44 15.68
CA GLU A 357 -2.14 18.47 14.64
C GLU A 357 -0.84 18.39 13.83
N ARG A 358 0.31 18.26 14.48
CA ARG A 358 1.61 18.10 13.82
C ARG A 358 1.65 16.88 12.90
N CYS A 359 1.11 15.74 13.33
CA CYS A 359 1.00 14.56 12.47
C CYS A 359 0.11 14.81 11.25
N ILE A 360 -0.99 15.56 11.39
CA ILE A 360 -1.86 15.93 10.27
C ILE A 360 -1.09 16.85 9.31
N GLU A 361 -0.35 17.83 9.84
CA GLU A 361 0.47 18.74 9.04
C GLU A 361 1.52 17.99 8.20
N VAL A 362 2.26 17.05 8.80
CA VAL A 362 3.23 16.20 8.10
C VAL A 362 2.56 15.39 6.99
N LEU A 363 1.43 14.77 7.28
CA LEU A 363 0.67 13.96 6.31
C LEU A 363 0.10 14.81 5.19
N THR A 364 -0.39 16.02 5.49
CA THR A 364 -0.95 16.94 4.49
C THR A 364 0.13 17.54 3.59
N ASN A 365 1.33 17.74 4.13
CA ASN A 365 2.48 18.19 3.35
C ASN A 365 2.86 17.18 2.26
N GLU A 366 2.88 15.87 2.58
CA GLU A 366 3.13 14.76 1.66
C GLU A 366 2.63 13.46 2.27
N GLY A 367 2.12 12.51 1.47
CA GLY A 367 1.77 11.17 1.92
C GLY A 367 0.39 11.03 2.58
N ILE A 368 -0.49 12.02 2.41
CA ILE A 368 -1.88 11.95 2.91
C ILE A 368 -2.57 10.68 2.42
N GLY A 369 -3.35 10.06 3.28
CA GLY A 369 -4.08 8.81 2.97
C GLY A 369 -3.26 7.53 3.14
N HIS A 370 -1.92 7.60 3.27
CA HIS A 370 -1.09 6.39 3.29
C HIS A 370 -1.10 5.67 4.66
N THR A 371 -0.16 5.94 5.51
CA THR A 371 0.07 5.18 6.76
C THR A 371 0.70 6.09 7.81
N MET A 372 0.34 5.89 9.09
CA MET A 372 1.10 6.42 10.22
C MET A 372 1.15 5.41 11.37
N ALA A 373 2.08 5.59 12.31
CA ALA A 373 2.16 4.80 13.53
C ALA A 373 1.88 5.63 14.78
N ILE A 374 1.33 4.97 15.80
CA ILE A 374 1.20 5.49 17.15
C ILE A 374 1.73 4.46 18.15
N HIS A 375 2.56 4.92 19.08
CA HIS A 375 3.02 4.15 20.22
C HIS A 375 2.42 4.76 21.47
N SER A 376 1.46 4.06 22.09
CA SER A 376 0.69 4.52 23.26
C SER A 376 0.07 3.34 24.00
N ASN A 377 -0.15 3.49 25.29
CA ASN A 377 -0.99 2.62 26.11
C ASN A 377 -2.31 3.32 26.53
N ASN A 378 -2.57 4.52 26.00
CA ASN A 378 -3.78 5.29 26.27
C ASN A 378 -4.82 5.06 25.15
N GLU A 379 -5.79 4.18 25.41
CA GLU A 379 -6.84 3.83 24.44
C GLU A 379 -7.68 5.03 23.99
N ALA A 380 -7.88 6.06 24.83
CA ALA A 380 -8.63 7.24 24.45
C ALA A 380 -7.87 8.05 23.39
N VAL A 381 -6.55 8.22 23.55
CA VAL A 381 -5.69 8.91 22.57
C VAL A 381 -5.62 8.10 21.28
N ILE A 382 -5.46 6.78 21.37
CA ILE A 382 -5.45 5.90 20.18
C ILE A 382 -6.75 6.05 19.38
N ARG A 383 -7.92 6.06 20.04
CA ARG A 383 -9.23 6.27 19.39
C ARG A 383 -9.33 7.64 18.71
N GLU A 384 -8.93 8.69 19.41
CA GLU A 384 -8.95 10.04 18.85
C GLU A 384 -8.06 10.15 17.61
N PHE A 385 -6.88 9.53 17.65
CA PHE A 385 -6.02 9.46 16.47
C PHE A 385 -6.67 8.66 15.33
N ALA A 386 -7.29 7.52 15.62
CA ALA A 386 -7.95 6.70 14.62
C ALA A 386 -9.11 7.44 13.92
N LEU A 387 -9.85 8.27 14.66
CA LEU A 387 -10.99 9.04 14.13
C LEU A 387 -10.55 10.28 13.32
N LYS A 388 -9.42 10.90 13.67
CA LYS A 388 -9.02 12.21 13.13
C LYS A 388 -7.97 12.15 12.03
N LYS A 389 -7.23 11.03 11.88
CA LYS A 389 -6.10 10.98 10.95
C LYS A 389 -6.53 10.71 9.51
N PRO A 390 -6.04 11.51 8.56
CA PRO A 390 -6.31 11.31 7.14
C PRO A 390 -5.39 10.23 6.57
N VAL A 391 -5.47 9.01 7.10
CA VAL A 391 -4.70 7.84 6.66
C VAL A 391 -5.59 6.62 6.50
N SER A 392 -5.23 5.74 5.60
CA SER A 392 -5.92 4.45 5.43
C SER A 392 -5.50 3.42 6.49
N ARG A 393 -4.33 3.60 7.10
CA ARG A 393 -3.76 2.70 8.11
C ARG A 393 -3.15 3.48 9.27
N LEU A 394 -3.76 3.36 10.44
CA LEU A 394 -3.15 3.73 11.72
C LEU A 394 -2.60 2.47 12.37
N LEU A 395 -1.28 2.39 12.51
CA LEU A 395 -0.59 1.24 13.08
C LEU A 395 -0.28 1.48 14.54
N ILE A 396 -0.74 0.58 15.42
CA ILE A 396 -0.67 0.75 16.86
C ILE A 396 0.40 -0.17 17.42
N ASN A 397 1.39 0.39 18.11
CA ASN A 397 2.43 -0.35 18.82
C ASN A 397 3.16 -1.41 17.98
N THR A 398 3.44 -1.12 16.70
CA THR A 398 4.13 -2.03 15.77
C THR A 398 5.07 -1.23 14.84
N PRO A 399 6.13 -1.85 14.27
CA PRO A 399 6.96 -1.24 13.23
C PRO A 399 6.10 -0.90 12.01
N ALA A 400 6.07 0.37 11.56
CA ALA A 400 5.14 0.81 10.51
C ALA A 400 5.40 0.13 9.16
N ALA A 401 6.66 -0.06 8.76
CA ALA A 401 7.00 -0.75 7.52
C ALA A 401 6.42 -2.16 7.46
N LEU A 402 6.57 -2.92 8.53
CA LEU A 402 6.13 -4.31 8.62
C LEU A 402 4.63 -4.44 8.91
N GLY A 403 4.11 -3.57 9.78
CA GLY A 403 2.68 -3.54 10.11
C GLY A 403 1.82 -3.13 8.92
N GLY A 404 2.27 -2.13 8.14
CA GLY A 404 1.56 -1.64 6.96
C GLY A 404 1.42 -2.67 5.85
N VAL A 405 2.45 -3.48 5.62
CA VAL A 405 2.40 -4.58 4.64
C VAL A 405 1.75 -5.87 5.18
N GLY A 406 1.23 -5.85 6.42
CA GLY A 406 0.54 -6.99 7.01
C GLY A 406 1.45 -8.06 7.63
N ALA A 407 2.76 -7.77 7.83
CA ALA A 407 3.69 -8.75 8.39
C ALA A 407 3.59 -8.87 9.93
N THR A 408 3.24 -7.78 10.63
CA THR A 408 3.13 -7.74 12.10
C THR A 408 1.75 -7.31 12.58
N THR A 409 0.77 -7.30 11.71
CA THR A 409 -0.64 -7.02 11.97
C THR A 409 -1.51 -8.02 11.23
N ASN A 410 -2.81 -8.00 11.52
CA ASN A 410 -3.81 -8.80 10.78
C ASN A 410 -4.35 -8.07 9.53
N LEU A 411 -3.70 -7.00 9.08
CA LEU A 411 -4.02 -6.40 7.79
C LEU A 411 -3.67 -7.37 6.65
N PRO A 412 -4.41 -7.33 5.52
CA PRO A 412 -4.07 -8.15 4.37
C PRO A 412 -2.61 -7.97 3.94
N PRO A 413 -1.82 -9.04 3.78
CA PRO A 413 -0.45 -8.94 3.27
C PRO A 413 -0.43 -8.37 1.86
N ALA A 414 0.23 -7.22 1.67
CA ALA A 414 0.23 -6.51 0.40
C ALA A 414 1.48 -5.67 0.17
N PHE A 415 1.87 -5.52 -1.10
CA PHE A 415 2.90 -4.58 -1.57
C PHE A 415 2.30 -3.46 -2.44
N THR A 416 0.97 -3.27 -2.33
CA THR A 416 0.24 -2.15 -2.92
C THR A 416 -0.78 -1.67 -1.88
N LEU A 417 -0.47 -0.52 -1.26
CA LEU A 417 -1.17 0.01 -0.09
C LEU A 417 -2.02 1.21 -0.50
N GLY A 418 -3.30 1.03 -0.76
CA GLY A 418 -4.19 2.09 -1.19
C GLY A 418 -4.24 3.27 -0.21
N CYS A 419 -4.31 4.49 -0.73
CA CYS A 419 -4.30 5.72 0.06
C CYS A 419 -5.69 6.35 0.23
N GLY A 420 -6.74 5.69 -0.28
CA GLY A 420 -8.10 6.23 -0.29
C GLY A 420 -8.26 7.48 -1.13
N ALA A 421 -9.49 7.98 -1.24
CA ALA A 421 -9.80 9.18 -2.03
C ALA A 421 -9.04 10.42 -1.52
N VAL A 422 -8.83 10.54 -0.22
CA VAL A 422 -8.06 11.62 0.39
C VAL A 422 -6.60 11.66 -0.09
N GLY A 423 -6.02 10.49 -0.38
CA GLY A 423 -4.67 10.34 -0.95
C GLY A 423 -4.65 10.21 -2.48
N GLY A 424 -5.77 10.53 -3.15
CA GLY A 424 -5.89 10.44 -4.61
C GLY A 424 -5.87 9.01 -5.17
N SER A 425 -6.23 8.02 -4.34
CA SER A 425 -6.26 6.60 -4.71
C SER A 425 -7.72 6.09 -4.81
N ALA A 426 -7.97 5.15 -5.70
CA ALA A 426 -9.29 4.56 -5.90
C ALA A 426 -9.74 3.62 -4.75
N THR A 427 -8.83 3.22 -3.86
CA THR A 427 -9.12 2.38 -2.70
C THR A 427 -8.24 2.74 -1.51
N SER A 428 -8.72 2.47 -0.31
CA SER A 428 -7.96 2.55 0.95
C SER A 428 -7.35 1.21 1.37
N ASP A 429 -7.64 0.13 0.65
CA ASP A 429 -7.29 -1.22 1.06
C ASP A 429 -5.80 -1.54 0.88
N ASN A 430 -5.33 -2.48 1.67
CA ASN A 430 -4.23 -3.35 1.26
C ASN A 430 -4.79 -4.23 0.14
N ILE A 431 -4.32 -4.03 -1.11
CA ILE A 431 -4.95 -4.65 -2.27
C ILE A 431 -4.82 -6.18 -2.22
N SER A 432 -5.93 -6.86 -2.44
CA SER A 432 -6.11 -8.31 -2.38
C SER A 432 -6.82 -8.81 -3.64
N PRO A 433 -7.03 -10.12 -3.82
CA PRO A 433 -7.83 -10.65 -4.92
C PRO A 433 -9.23 -10.04 -5.02
N LEU A 434 -9.83 -9.64 -3.89
CA LEU A 434 -11.17 -9.04 -3.85
C LEU A 434 -11.24 -7.68 -4.56
N ASN A 435 -10.11 -6.96 -4.65
CA ASN A 435 -10.00 -5.71 -5.40
C ASN A 435 -9.78 -5.94 -6.90
N LEU A 436 -9.52 -7.19 -7.32
CA LEU A 436 -9.19 -7.58 -8.70
C LEU A 436 -10.28 -8.44 -9.36
N MET A 437 -11.47 -8.47 -8.79
CA MET A 437 -12.63 -9.20 -9.33
C MET A 437 -13.85 -8.29 -9.40
N ASN A 438 -14.76 -8.60 -10.31
CA ASN A 438 -16.08 -8.02 -10.34
C ASN A 438 -17.07 -8.95 -9.63
N ILE A 439 -18.10 -8.39 -9.02
CA ILE A 439 -19.22 -9.13 -8.47
C ILE A 439 -20.41 -8.96 -9.41
N ARG A 440 -20.81 -10.07 -10.05
CA ARG A 440 -22.06 -10.14 -10.80
C ARG A 440 -23.15 -10.57 -9.84
N ARG A 441 -24.29 -9.89 -9.86
CA ARG A 441 -25.43 -10.23 -9.03
C ARG A 441 -26.56 -10.74 -9.89
N ALA A 442 -27.09 -11.91 -9.54
CA ALA A 442 -28.40 -12.37 -9.98
C ALA A 442 -29.38 -12.08 -8.83
N ALA A 443 -30.45 -11.35 -9.11
CA ALA A 443 -31.42 -10.94 -8.12
C ALA A 443 -32.83 -11.38 -8.54
N TYR A 444 -33.52 -12.04 -7.63
CA TYR A 444 -34.92 -12.40 -7.84
C TYR A 444 -35.83 -11.18 -7.64
N GLY A 445 -36.91 -11.10 -8.43
CA GLY A 445 -37.97 -10.11 -8.24
C GLY A 445 -38.67 -10.32 -6.90
N THR A 446 -38.74 -9.27 -6.09
CA THR A 446 -39.40 -9.30 -4.77
C THR A 446 -40.65 -8.41 -4.72
N LYS A 447 -40.87 -7.57 -5.73
CA LYS A 447 -42.02 -6.63 -5.82
C LYS A 447 -42.42 -6.50 -7.27
N GLU A 448 -43.71 -6.30 -7.47
CA GLU A 448 -44.29 -5.91 -8.74
C GLU A 448 -44.40 -4.38 -8.85
N LEU A 449 -44.62 -3.86 -10.06
CA LEU A 449 -44.77 -2.42 -10.28
C LEU A 449 -45.97 -1.85 -9.51
N SER A 450 -47.03 -2.64 -9.37
CA SER A 450 -48.22 -2.30 -8.55
C SER A 450 -47.87 -2.04 -7.08
N ASP A 451 -46.89 -2.76 -6.53
CA ASP A 451 -46.45 -2.58 -5.14
C ASP A 451 -45.70 -1.26 -4.93
N LEU A 452 -45.06 -0.76 -6.00
CA LEU A 452 -44.33 0.52 -5.99
C LEU A 452 -45.25 1.73 -6.24
N SER A 453 -46.35 1.50 -7.00
CA SER A 453 -47.31 2.58 -7.31
C SER A 453 -48.26 2.92 -6.16
N GLY A 454 -48.14 2.24 -5.03
CA GLY A 454 -49.01 2.39 -3.88
C GLY A 454 -50.47 2.19 -4.28
N SER A 455 -51.16 1.16 -3.83
CA SER A 455 -52.62 1.10 -3.88
C SER A 455 -53.22 2.13 -2.92
N GLY A 456 -52.89 3.40 -3.18
CA GLY A 456 -53.58 4.52 -2.60
C GLY A 456 -54.60 4.99 -3.63
N ASP A 457 -55.82 4.53 -3.56
CA ASP A 457 -56.93 5.38 -3.92
C ASP A 457 -56.67 6.71 -3.20
N CYS A 458 -56.12 7.67 -3.94
CA CYS A 458 -56.14 9.05 -3.51
C CYS A 458 -57.64 9.47 -3.54
N ASP A 459 -58.38 9.06 -2.54
CA ASP A 459 -59.57 9.80 -2.14
C ASP A 459 -59.13 11.24 -1.95
N ASN A 460 -59.63 12.12 -2.82
CA ASN A 460 -59.33 13.55 -2.90
C ASN A 460 -59.69 14.34 -1.63
N ASN A 461 -59.69 13.70 -0.45
CA ASN A 461 -60.02 14.34 0.82
C ASN A 461 -59.10 13.91 2.00
N SER A 462 -58.01 13.24 1.73
CA SER A 462 -56.98 12.98 2.77
C SER A 462 -55.79 13.86 2.51
N THR A 463 -55.66 14.91 3.29
CA THR A 463 -54.37 15.60 3.51
C THR A 463 -53.31 14.53 3.68
N CYS A 464 -52.25 14.58 2.84
CA CYS A 464 -51.07 13.74 2.93
C CYS A 464 -50.44 13.98 4.31
N SER A 465 -50.93 13.25 5.30
CA SER A 465 -50.22 13.13 6.57
C SER A 465 -49.01 12.23 6.26
N ILE A 466 -47.90 12.87 5.93
CA ILE A 466 -46.60 12.29 6.28
C ILE A 466 -46.77 11.89 7.74
N ALA A 467 -46.90 10.58 7.99
CA ALA A 467 -46.85 10.08 9.33
C ALA A 467 -45.50 10.55 9.89
N ASN A 468 -45.52 11.68 10.54
CA ASN A 468 -44.56 12.04 11.55
C ASN A 468 -44.70 10.94 12.62
N GLU A 469 -43.96 9.85 12.50
CA GLU A 469 -43.41 9.22 13.64
C GLU A 469 -42.35 10.17 14.23
N GLY A 470 -42.79 11.39 14.49
CA GLY A 470 -42.15 12.23 15.45
C GLY A 470 -42.36 11.57 16.80
N ALA A 471 -41.39 10.70 17.16
CA ALA A 471 -41.20 10.46 18.58
C ALA A 471 -41.23 11.82 19.23
N ASN A 472 -42.21 11.99 20.12
CA ASN A 472 -42.51 13.26 20.77
C ASN A 472 -41.24 13.78 21.44
N ILE A 473 -40.55 14.68 20.74
CA ILE A 473 -39.26 15.25 21.16
C ILE A 473 -39.40 15.80 22.59
N GLU A 474 -40.59 16.32 22.95
CA GLU A 474 -40.87 16.75 24.30
C GLU A 474 -40.87 15.62 25.34
N GLU A 475 -41.32 14.41 25.00
CA GLU A 475 -41.24 13.25 25.89
C GLU A 475 -39.82 12.71 26.03
N ILE A 476 -39.02 12.72 24.95
CA ILE A 476 -37.62 12.33 24.97
C ILE A 476 -36.82 13.35 25.79
N VAL A 477 -37.05 14.65 25.60
CA VAL A 477 -36.37 15.70 26.36
C VAL A 477 -36.79 15.64 27.84
N LYS A 478 -38.05 15.37 28.19
CA LYS A 478 -38.49 15.16 29.57
C LYS A 478 -37.86 13.92 30.22
N LYS A 479 -37.68 12.84 29.47
CA LYS A 479 -37.05 11.62 29.97
C LYS A 479 -35.54 11.83 30.23
N VAL A 480 -34.84 12.48 29.32
CA VAL A 480 -33.41 12.82 29.48
C VAL A 480 -33.22 13.85 30.61
N LEU A 481 -34.08 14.84 30.76
CA LEU A 481 -34.01 15.80 31.89
C LEU A 481 -34.28 15.14 33.25
N ASN A 482 -35.18 14.18 33.33
CA ASN A 482 -35.42 13.44 34.57
C ASN A 482 -34.30 12.48 34.94
N GLU A 483 -33.57 11.89 33.96
CA GLU A 483 -32.40 11.06 34.21
C GLU A 483 -31.15 11.88 34.58
N LEU A 484 -31.07 13.16 34.18
CA LEU A 484 -29.96 14.06 34.54
C LEU A 484 -30.15 14.76 35.88
N LEU A 485 -31.40 14.76 36.45
CA LEU A 485 -31.73 15.41 37.70
C LEU A 485 -32.00 14.42 38.87
N SER A 486 -31.87 13.11 38.61
CA SER A 486 -31.87 12.05 39.58
C SER A 486 -30.43 11.55 39.87
#